data_169ac06c8c5a675b8179df6fe5f93cde
#
_entry.id   169ac06c8c5a675b8179df6fe5f93cde
#
_cell.length_a   1.000
_cell.length_b   1.000
_cell.length_c   1.000
_cell.angle_alpha   90.00
_cell.angle_beta   90.00
_cell.angle_gamma   90.00
#
_symmetry.space_group_name_H-M   'P 1'
#
loop_
_entity.id
_entity.type
_entity.pdbx_description
1 polymer ?
#
loop_
_entity_poly.entity_id
_entity_poly.type
_entity_poly.pdbx_seq_one_letter_code
_entity_poly.pdbx_strand_id
1 'polypeptide(L)'
;MTLAAASWLGRNVYSGYPVDHPGLKGLGIHEIAFHTAMPRRVGFHATFKAPFRLSEGSSETALLRELMHFAGTMEPVVLDGLNVGRIGDVYGLVLDRPCAEIDYLAASVVQAFDGFRAPLTEMEIERRNPERLSAPQFSNLHRWGHAYVMDEFRFHMTLTGPLLARDFSRIEQAMRAHFDQSLSEPVVVSNLALFIEPEQGAPFVVHSLHPMGRVSNRKTA
;
A
#
# COMPACT_ATOMS: atom_id res chain seq x y z
N MET A 1 -2.76 -14.60 3.79
CA MET A 1 -3.01 -13.37 3.01
C MET A 1 -1.89 -13.06 2.00
N THR A 2 -0.63 -12.85 2.37
CA THR A 2 0.46 -12.45 1.45
C THR A 2 0.66 -13.39 0.26
N LEU A 3 0.58 -14.72 0.48
CA LEU A 3 0.70 -15.70 -0.60
C LEU A 3 -0.50 -15.64 -1.56
N ALA A 4 -1.72 -15.50 -1.04
CA ALA A 4 -2.91 -15.33 -1.86
C ALA A 4 -2.81 -14.06 -2.71
N ALA A 5 -2.34 -12.95 -2.13
CA ALA A 5 -2.14 -11.72 -2.85
C ALA A 5 -1.02 -11.82 -3.91
N ALA A 6 0.08 -12.53 -3.61
CA ALA A 6 1.15 -12.76 -4.56
C ALA A 6 0.66 -13.55 -5.79
N SER A 7 -0.14 -14.61 -5.58
CA SER A 7 -0.72 -15.37 -6.69
C SER A 7 -1.77 -14.56 -7.45
N TRP A 8 -2.63 -13.78 -6.75
CA TRP A 8 -3.58 -12.90 -7.41
C TRP A 8 -2.90 -11.88 -8.31
N LEU A 9 -1.88 -11.19 -7.78
CA LEU A 9 -1.14 -10.18 -8.54
C LEU A 9 -0.17 -10.76 -9.57
N GLY A 10 0.19 -12.04 -9.48
CA GLY A 10 1.16 -12.68 -10.34
C GLY A 10 2.63 -12.31 -10.03
N ARG A 11 2.90 -11.82 -8.80
CA ARG A 11 4.25 -11.42 -8.37
C ARG A 11 4.39 -11.46 -6.86
N ASN A 12 5.49 -12.01 -6.39
CA ASN A 12 5.90 -11.89 -5.00
C ASN A 12 6.68 -10.59 -4.81
N VAL A 13 6.18 -9.70 -3.97
CA VAL A 13 6.75 -8.37 -3.75
C VAL A 13 8.11 -8.41 -3.03
N TYR A 14 8.35 -9.44 -2.21
CA TYR A 14 9.60 -9.60 -1.47
C TYR A 14 10.75 -10.14 -2.32
N SER A 15 10.48 -11.16 -3.12
CA SER A 15 11.50 -11.74 -4.01
C SER A 15 11.57 -11.06 -5.38
N GLY A 16 10.53 -10.32 -5.77
CA GLY A 16 10.39 -9.75 -7.11
C GLY A 16 10.02 -10.76 -8.20
N TYR A 17 10.02 -12.07 -7.89
CA TYR A 17 9.77 -13.12 -8.88
C TYR A 17 8.30 -13.22 -9.28
N PRO A 18 8.04 -13.64 -10.54
CA PRO A 18 6.70 -14.00 -10.98
C PRO A 18 6.13 -15.15 -10.15
N VAL A 19 4.82 -15.14 -9.98
CA VAL A 19 4.02 -16.20 -9.34
C VAL A 19 2.86 -16.51 -10.26
N ASP A 20 2.52 -17.77 -10.39
CA ASP A 20 1.40 -18.17 -11.22
C ASP A 20 0.07 -17.59 -10.68
N HIS A 21 -0.76 -17.11 -11.60
CA HIS A 21 -2.10 -16.65 -11.26
C HIS A 21 -3.00 -17.84 -10.85
N PRO A 22 -3.97 -17.60 -9.96
CA PRO A 22 -4.87 -18.68 -9.53
C PRO A 22 -5.77 -19.15 -10.68
N GLY A 23 -6.01 -20.45 -10.74
CA GLY A 23 -7.03 -21.04 -11.62
C GLY A 23 -8.42 -20.82 -11.02
N LEU A 24 -9.15 -19.81 -11.49
CA LEU A 24 -10.48 -19.45 -10.99
C LEU A 24 -11.57 -19.77 -12.01
N LYS A 25 -12.68 -20.31 -11.54
CA LYS A 25 -13.84 -20.56 -12.39
C LYS A 25 -14.42 -19.22 -12.88
N GLY A 26 -14.57 -19.09 -14.20
CA GLY A 26 -15.18 -17.90 -14.81
C GLY A 26 -14.27 -16.68 -14.97
N LEU A 27 -12.98 -16.80 -14.65
CA LEU A 27 -12.00 -15.73 -14.87
C LEU A 27 -10.70 -16.32 -15.43
N GLY A 28 -10.36 -15.97 -16.67
CA GLY A 28 -9.19 -16.48 -17.36
C GLY A 28 -7.87 -15.90 -16.79
N ILE A 29 -6.78 -16.69 -16.84
CA ILE A 29 -5.45 -16.25 -16.35
C ILE A 29 -4.99 -14.97 -17.04
N HIS A 30 -5.18 -14.84 -18.36
CA HIS A 30 -4.81 -13.62 -19.10
C HIS A 30 -5.63 -12.40 -18.67
N GLU A 31 -6.86 -12.62 -18.29
CA GLU A 31 -7.74 -11.56 -17.80
C GLU A 31 -7.33 -11.09 -16.41
N ILE A 32 -6.99 -12.02 -15.51
CA ILE A 32 -6.41 -11.69 -14.20
C ILE A 32 -5.12 -10.89 -14.42
N ALA A 33 -4.24 -11.37 -15.28
CA ALA A 33 -2.98 -10.71 -15.59
C ALA A 33 -3.16 -9.28 -16.12
N PHE A 34 -4.18 -9.06 -16.95
CA PHE A 34 -4.53 -7.73 -17.46
C PHE A 34 -5.02 -6.80 -16.35
N HIS A 35 -5.99 -7.24 -15.55
CA HIS A 35 -6.58 -6.41 -14.49
C HIS A 35 -5.62 -6.16 -13.31
N THR A 36 -4.61 -6.99 -13.13
CA THR A 36 -3.61 -6.84 -12.07
C THR A 36 -2.33 -6.13 -12.52
N ALA A 37 -2.20 -5.74 -13.78
CA ALA A 37 -0.96 -5.17 -14.32
C ALA A 37 -0.44 -3.96 -13.54
N MET A 38 -1.32 -3.02 -13.19
CA MET A 38 -0.95 -1.83 -12.41
C MET A 38 -0.54 -2.15 -10.97
N PRO A 39 -1.38 -2.82 -10.15
CA PRO A 39 -0.99 -3.14 -8.77
C PRO A 39 0.18 -4.14 -8.69
N ARG A 40 0.35 -5.03 -9.68
CA ARG A 40 1.50 -5.94 -9.76
C ARG A 40 2.83 -5.20 -9.82
N ARG A 41 2.88 -4.05 -10.52
CA ARG A 41 4.10 -3.24 -10.61
C ARG A 41 4.55 -2.76 -9.22
N VAL A 42 3.63 -2.37 -8.37
CA VAL A 42 3.96 -1.93 -7.00
C VAL A 42 4.09 -3.11 -6.05
N GLY A 43 3.29 -4.16 -6.23
CA GLY A 43 3.20 -5.32 -5.35
C GLY A 43 2.11 -5.14 -4.28
N PHE A 44 1.89 -6.19 -3.50
CA PHE A 44 0.87 -6.19 -2.45
C PHE A 44 1.34 -5.42 -1.22
N HIS A 45 0.67 -4.31 -0.90
CA HIS A 45 0.98 -3.44 0.24
C HIS A 45 -0.19 -2.52 0.59
N ALA A 46 -0.14 -1.93 1.78
CA ALA A 46 -0.87 -0.71 2.12
C ALA A 46 0.10 0.48 2.14
N THR A 47 -0.28 1.60 1.51
CA THR A 47 0.55 2.79 1.44
C THR A 47 0.23 3.74 2.59
N PHE A 48 1.19 4.01 3.48
CA PHE A 48 1.08 5.09 4.48
C PHE A 48 1.66 6.41 3.98
N LYS A 49 2.77 6.36 3.23
CA LYS A 49 3.34 7.54 2.57
C LYS A 49 3.59 7.22 1.09
N ALA A 50 3.03 8.03 0.23
CA ALA A 50 3.20 7.90 -1.22
C ALA A 50 4.70 8.00 -1.61
N PRO A 51 5.12 7.37 -2.71
CA PRO A 51 6.48 7.48 -3.21
C PRO A 51 6.92 8.95 -3.38
N PHE A 52 8.16 9.22 -3.00
CA PHE A 52 8.76 10.56 -3.08
C PHE A 52 10.23 10.48 -3.47
N ARG A 53 10.77 11.58 -3.99
CA ARG A 53 12.21 11.77 -4.19
C ARG A 53 12.82 12.32 -2.90
N LEU A 54 14.04 11.89 -2.56
CA LEU A 54 14.74 12.45 -1.40
C LEU A 54 15.01 13.93 -1.62
N SER A 55 14.83 14.72 -0.57
CA SER A 55 15.17 16.14 -0.55
C SER A 55 16.68 16.33 -0.58
N GLU A 56 17.14 17.50 -1.07
CA GLU A 56 18.54 17.91 -0.98
C GLU A 56 19.03 17.83 0.47
N GLY A 57 20.21 17.26 0.68
CA GLY A 57 20.78 17.05 2.01
C GLY A 57 20.25 15.83 2.78
N SER A 58 19.20 15.16 2.30
CA SER A 58 18.74 13.88 2.84
C SER A 58 19.51 12.72 2.19
N SER A 59 19.68 11.63 2.96
CA SER A 59 20.29 10.40 2.46
C SER A 59 19.43 9.19 2.76
N GLU A 60 19.57 8.15 1.95
CA GLU A 60 18.93 6.86 2.19
C GLU A 60 19.29 6.29 3.56
N THR A 61 20.57 6.40 3.97
CA THR A 61 21.02 5.93 5.28
C THR A 61 20.32 6.69 6.43
N ALA A 62 20.11 7.99 6.29
CA ALA A 62 19.38 8.78 7.29
C ALA A 62 17.89 8.37 7.33
N LEU A 63 17.27 8.18 6.17
CA LEU A 63 15.88 7.70 6.07
C LEU A 63 15.71 6.32 6.71
N LEU A 64 16.61 5.37 6.43
CA LEU A 64 16.56 4.01 7.00
C LEU A 64 16.72 4.03 8.52
N ARG A 65 17.63 4.85 9.05
CA ARG A 65 17.83 4.99 10.49
C ARG A 65 16.58 5.56 11.18
N GLU A 66 15.99 6.60 10.58
CA GLU A 66 14.74 7.18 11.10
C GLU A 66 13.60 6.17 11.03
N LEU A 67 13.47 5.41 9.93
CA LEU A 67 12.43 4.40 9.80
C LEU A 67 12.56 3.28 10.83
N MET A 68 13.79 2.82 11.10
CA MET A 68 14.06 1.83 12.14
C MET A 68 13.68 2.37 13.53
N HIS A 69 14.07 3.61 13.83
CA HIS A 69 13.73 4.26 15.09
C HIS A 69 12.22 4.42 15.23
N PHE A 70 11.57 5.01 14.24
CA PHE A 70 10.12 5.24 14.22
C PHE A 70 9.33 3.94 14.39
N ALA A 71 9.64 2.91 13.60
CA ALA A 71 8.98 1.61 13.72
C ALA A 71 9.10 1.02 15.13
N GLY A 72 10.26 1.16 15.77
CA GLY A 72 10.49 0.71 17.15
C GLY A 72 9.68 1.46 18.21
N THR A 73 9.13 2.64 17.89
CA THR A 73 8.26 3.42 18.79
C THR A 73 6.77 3.16 18.58
N MET A 74 6.39 2.56 17.47
CA MET A 74 4.98 2.30 17.11
C MET A 74 4.56 0.90 17.52
N GLU A 75 3.41 0.78 18.18
CA GLU A 75 2.86 -0.53 18.51
C GLU A 75 2.20 -1.17 17.28
N PRO A 76 2.27 -2.52 17.14
CA PRO A 76 1.53 -3.23 16.09
C PRO A 76 0.03 -2.94 16.15
N VAL A 77 -0.60 -2.81 14.99
CA VAL A 77 -2.04 -2.52 14.87
C VAL A 77 -2.77 -3.78 14.43
N VAL A 78 -3.83 -4.14 15.15
CA VAL A 78 -4.73 -5.25 14.79
C VAL A 78 -5.88 -4.70 13.96
N LEU A 79 -6.05 -5.24 12.77
CA LEU A 79 -7.18 -4.97 11.88
C LEU A 79 -8.18 -6.11 12.08
N ASP A 80 -9.27 -5.85 12.76
CA ASP A 80 -10.26 -6.88 13.15
C ASP A 80 -10.98 -7.54 11.98
N GLY A 81 -11.08 -6.84 10.85
CA GLY A 81 -11.70 -7.38 9.64
C GLY A 81 -11.28 -6.62 8.40
N LEU A 82 -10.99 -7.38 7.38
CA LEU A 82 -10.75 -6.89 6.02
C LEU A 82 -11.72 -7.58 5.06
N ASN A 83 -12.18 -6.85 4.06
CA ASN A 83 -12.98 -7.43 2.99
C ASN A 83 -12.51 -6.96 1.61
N VAL A 84 -12.99 -7.61 0.56
CA VAL A 84 -12.86 -7.14 -0.81
C VAL A 84 -13.85 -5.99 -1.02
N GLY A 85 -13.33 -4.80 -1.23
CA GLY A 85 -14.12 -3.59 -1.40
C GLY A 85 -13.67 -2.75 -2.59
N ARG A 86 -14.59 -1.90 -3.08
CA ARG A 86 -14.36 -1.03 -4.23
C ARG A 86 -13.94 0.36 -3.77
N ILE A 87 -12.92 0.90 -4.43
CA ILE A 87 -12.40 2.26 -4.23
C ILE A 87 -12.41 2.95 -5.60
N GLY A 88 -13.46 3.72 -5.86
CA GLY A 88 -13.68 4.29 -7.19
C GLY A 88 -13.91 3.21 -8.25
N ASP A 89 -13.00 3.07 -9.18
CA ASP A 89 -13.01 2.10 -10.29
C ASP A 89 -12.05 0.91 -10.09
N VAL A 90 -11.34 0.84 -8.94
CA VAL A 90 -10.46 -0.26 -8.56
C VAL A 90 -11.02 -1.06 -7.40
N TYR A 91 -10.53 -2.27 -7.21
CA TYR A 91 -10.80 -3.09 -6.02
C TYR A 91 -9.53 -3.30 -5.20
N GLY A 92 -9.72 -3.44 -3.90
CA GLY A 92 -8.67 -3.73 -2.93
C GLY A 92 -9.22 -4.45 -1.71
N LEU A 93 -8.33 -4.79 -0.78
CA LEU A 93 -8.73 -5.13 0.57
C LEU A 93 -8.90 -3.83 1.36
N VAL A 94 -10.06 -3.67 1.97
CA VAL A 94 -10.45 -2.50 2.76
C VAL A 94 -10.90 -2.93 4.14
N LEU A 95 -10.91 -2.01 5.09
CA LEU A 95 -11.43 -2.25 6.44
C LEU A 95 -12.95 -2.47 6.42
N ASP A 96 -13.43 -3.40 7.24
CA ASP A 96 -14.87 -3.60 7.48
C ASP A 96 -15.47 -2.46 8.29
N ARG A 97 -14.66 -1.84 9.15
CA ARG A 97 -15.02 -0.72 10.02
C ARG A 97 -13.83 0.21 10.22
N PRO A 98 -14.06 1.48 10.56
CA PRO A 98 -12.99 2.42 10.87
C PRO A 98 -12.05 1.87 11.97
N CYS A 99 -10.74 2.13 11.83
CA CYS A 99 -9.71 1.77 12.80
C CYS A 99 -8.85 3.02 13.08
N ALA A 100 -9.07 3.63 14.23
CA ALA A 100 -8.39 4.87 14.59
C ALA A 100 -6.87 4.68 14.76
N GLU A 101 -6.43 3.49 15.15
CA GLU A 101 -5.03 3.16 15.33
C GLU A 101 -4.27 3.14 13.99
N ILE A 102 -4.91 2.63 12.92
CA ILE A 102 -4.28 2.62 11.59
C ILE A 102 -4.28 4.02 10.97
N ASP A 103 -5.32 4.82 11.21
CA ASP A 103 -5.38 6.20 10.76
C ASP A 103 -4.32 7.05 11.47
N TYR A 104 -4.14 6.84 12.78
CA TYR A 104 -3.07 7.46 13.56
C TYR A 104 -1.68 7.07 13.06
N LEU A 105 -1.45 5.77 12.81
CA LEU A 105 -0.19 5.29 12.25
C LEU A 105 0.11 5.95 10.90
N ALA A 106 -0.88 6.00 10.01
CA ALA A 106 -0.73 6.62 8.68
C ALA A 106 -0.36 8.10 8.77
N ALA A 107 -1.07 8.87 9.61
CA ALA A 107 -0.79 10.28 9.84
C ALA A 107 0.61 10.50 10.44
N SER A 108 0.99 9.66 11.41
CA SER A 108 2.32 9.71 12.04
C SER A 108 3.46 9.43 11.06
N VAL A 109 3.30 8.43 10.19
CA VAL A 109 4.26 8.13 9.10
C VAL A 109 4.40 9.31 8.15
N VAL A 110 3.28 9.92 7.72
CA VAL A 110 3.34 11.09 6.83
C VAL A 110 4.15 12.21 7.47
N GLN A 111 3.88 12.54 8.74
CA GLN A 111 4.54 13.63 9.46
C GLN A 111 6.03 13.36 9.73
N ALA A 112 6.36 12.16 10.20
CA ALA A 112 7.72 11.78 10.55
C ALA A 112 8.68 11.83 9.34
N PHE A 113 8.19 11.44 8.17
CA PHE A 113 9.02 11.32 6.97
C PHE A 113 8.87 12.46 5.97
N ASP A 114 8.12 13.52 6.29
CA ASP A 114 7.94 14.63 5.34
C ASP A 114 9.22 15.43 5.10
N GLY A 115 10.07 15.54 6.10
CA GLY A 115 11.38 16.22 5.96
C GLY A 115 12.33 15.54 4.97
N PHE A 116 12.13 14.25 4.66
CA PHE A 116 12.93 13.54 3.66
C PHE A 116 12.44 13.73 2.23
N ARG A 117 11.26 14.27 2.05
CA ARG A 117 10.61 14.41 0.74
C ARG A 117 11.02 15.69 0.05
N ALA A 118 11.53 15.59 -1.19
CA ALA A 118 11.68 16.73 -2.06
C ALA A 118 10.30 17.34 -2.41
N PRO A 119 10.20 18.67 -2.56
CA PRO A 119 8.99 19.30 -3.07
C PRO A 119 8.56 18.70 -4.41
N LEU A 120 7.24 18.66 -4.65
CA LEU A 120 6.73 18.27 -5.94
C LEU A 120 7.06 19.33 -6.98
N THR A 121 7.40 18.89 -8.18
CA THR A 121 7.48 19.76 -9.36
C THR A 121 6.07 20.10 -9.86
N GLU A 122 5.95 21.18 -10.64
CA GLU A 122 4.68 21.54 -11.28
C GLU A 122 4.11 20.39 -12.11
N MET A 123 4.95 19.70 -12.88
CA MET A 123 4.56 18.53 -13.67
C MET A 123 4.03 17.37 -12.79
N GLU A 124 4.62 17.16 -11.60
CA GLU A 124 4.14 16.13 -10.65
C GLU A 124 2.79 16.53 -10.05
N ILE A 125 2.53 17.82 -9.84
CA ILE A 125 1.24 18.34 -9.37
C ILE A 125 0.19 18.18 -10.47
N GLU A 126 0.47 18.61 -11.70
CA GLU A 126 -0.45 18.50 -12.83
C GLU A 126 -0.90 17.05 -13.11
N ARG A 127 0.02 16.08 -13.03
CA ARG A 127 -0.29 14.65 -13.19
C ARG A 127 -1.28 14.10 -12.17
N ARG A 128 -1.52 14.83 -11.07
CA ARG A 128 -2.46 14.45 -10.01
C ARG A 128 -3.85 15.06 -10.19
N ASN A 129 -4.09 15.70 -11.34
CA ASN A 129 -5.36 16.34 -11.69
C ASN A 129 -5.90 17.22 -10.56
N PRO A 130 -5.16 18.26 -10.17
CA PRO A 130 -5.48 19.07 -8.99
C PRO A 130 -6.87 19.73 -9.07
N GLU A 131 -7.38 19.96 -10.27
CA GLU A 131 -8.72 20.52 -10.52
C GLU A 131 -9.87 19.58 -10.11
N ARG A 132 -9.59 18.29 -9.89
CA ARG A 132 -10.57 17.29 -9.43
C ARG A 132 -10.55 17.07 -7.93
N LEU A 133 -9.62 17.67 -7.24
CA LEU A 133 -9.45 17.50 -5.80
C LEU A 133 -10.39 18.44 -5.04
N SER A 134 -10.89 17.94 -3.90
CA SER A 134 -11.55 18.80 -2.91
C SER A 134 -10.55 19.79 -2.29
N ALA A 135 -11.01 20.84 -1.63
CA ALA A 135 -10.13 21.81 -0.98
C ALA A 135 -9.20 21.16 0.07
N PRO A 136 -9.65 20.24 0.96
CA PRO A 136 -8.76 19.51 1.85
C PRO A 136 -7.72 18.65 1.11
N GLN A 137 -8.14 17.94 0.06
CA GLN A 137 -7.25 17.10 -0.75
C GLN A 137 -6.18 17.93 -1.47
N PHE A 138 -6.57 19.08 -2.01
CA PHE A 138 -5.64 20.00 -2.64
C PHE A 138 -4.64 20.57 -1.62
N SER A 139 -5.09 20.96 -0.43
CA SER A 139 -4.22 21.39 0.67
C SER A 139 -3.22 20.29 1.06
N ASN A 140 -3.70 19.05 1.20
CA ASN A 140 -2.85 17.90 1.50
C ASN A 140 -1.81 17.65 0.42
N LEU A 141 -2.19 17.76 -0.86
CA LEU A 141 -1.27 17.59 -1.98
C LEU A 141 -0.09 18.57 -1.89
N HIS A 142 -0.35 19.83 -1.61
CA HIS A 142 0.68 20.84 -1.48
C HIS A 142 1.53 20.66 -0.21
N ARG A 143 0.88 20.38 0.91
CA ARG A 143 1.57 20.26 2.19
C ARG A 143 2.36 18.97 2.32
N TRP A 144 1.77 17.82 1.96
CA TRP A 144 2.30 16.49 2.23
C TRP A 144 2.73 15.70 0.98
N GLY A 145 2.55 16.30 -0.20
CA GLY A 145 2.89 15.66 -1.47
C GLY A 145 1.91 14.61 -1.94
N HIS A 146 0.78 14.42 -1.24
CA HIS A 146 -0.27 13.47 -1.62
C HIS A 146 -1.64 13.93 -1.10
N ALA A 147 -2.67 13.80 -1.94
CA ALA A 147 -4.01 14.29 -1.63
C ALA A 147 -4.71 13.48 -0.52
N TYR A 148 -4.52 12.16 -0.54
CA TYR A 148 -5.25 11.22 0.32
C TYR A 148 -4.43 10.84 1.56
N VAL A 149 -4.17 11.82 2.43
CA VAL A 149 -3.47 11.67 3.72
C VAL A 149 -4.28 12.38 4.81
N MET A 150 -3.92 12.19 6.07
CA MET A 150 -4.62 12.73 7.24
C MET A 150 -6.10 12.31 7.21
N ASP A 151 -7.04 13.24 7.34
CA ASP A 151 -8.49 12.96 7.37
C ASP A 151 -9.02 12.38 6.04
N GLU A 152 -8.27 12.55 4.95
CA GLU A 152 -8.57 11.98 3.64
C GLU A 152 -7.98 10.58 3.43
N PHE A 153 -7.20 10.07 4.39
CA PHE A 153 -6.65 8.72 4.32
C PHE A 153 -7.76 7.67 4.36
N ARG A 154 -7.60 6.63 3.55
CA ARG A 154 -8.47 5.44 3.58
C ARG A 154 -7.59 4.22 3.41
N PHE A 155 -7.52 3.41 4.44
CA PHE A 155 -6.73 2.17 4.39
C PHE A 155 -7.22 1.25 3.29
N HIS A 156 -6.31 0.85 2.43
CA HIS A 156 -6.58 -0.16 1.41
C HIS A 156 -5.30 -0.84 0.90
N MET A 157 -5.45 -2.04 0.38
CA MET A 157 -4.42 -2.77 -0.35
C MET A 157 -4.97 -3.10 -1.75
N THR A 158 -4.45 -2.44 -2.78
CA THR A 158 -4.98 -2.51 -4.15
C THR A 158 -4.78 -3.87 -4.78
N LEU A 159 -5.84 -4.43 -5.37
CA LEU A 159 -5.86 -5.74 -6.02
C LEU A 159 -6.08 -5.66 -7.53
N THR A 160 -6.69 -4.58 -8.05
CA THR A 160 -6.93 -4.42 -9.49
C THR A 160 -6.49 -3.04 -9.96
N GLY A 161 -6.22 -2.89 -11.25
CA GLY A 161 -6.30 -1.61 -11.94
C GLY A 161 -7.76 -1.18 -12.14
N PRO A 162 -8.00 -0.07 -12.84
CA PRO A 162 -9.35 0.39 -13.18
C PRO A 162 -10.14 -0.67 -13.95
N LEU A 163 -11.39 -0.90 -13.54
CA LEU A 163 -12.31 -1.85 -14.16
C LEU A 163 -13.45 -1.11 -14.85
N LEU A 164 -13.99 -1.74 -15.87
CA LEU A 164 -15.27 -1.30 -16.47
C LEU A 164 -16.44 -1.81 -15.62
N ALA A 165 -17.53 -1.05 -15.56
CA ALA A 165 -18.70 -1.39 -14.73
C ALA A 165 -19.26 -2.80 -15.01
N ARG A 166 -19.18 -3.27 -16.25
CA ARG A 166 -19.63 -4.61 -16.67
C ARG A 166 -18.82 -5.74 -16.03
N ASP A 167 -17.59 -5.48 -15.57
CA ASP A 167 -16.66 -6.47 -15.02
C ASP A 167 -16.70 -6.51 -13.49
N PHE A 168 -17.28 -5.51 -12.83
CA PHE A 168 -17.26 -5.35 -11.37
C PHE A 168 -17.72 -6.62 -10.65
N SER A 169 -18.95 -7.07 -10.87
CA SER A 169 -19.54 -8.18 -10.12
C SER A 169 -18.76 -9.49 -10.29
N ARG A 170 -18.30 -9.76 -11.52
CA ARG A 170 -17.58 -11.00 -11.84
C ARG A 170 -16.20 -11.03 -11.19
N ILE A 171 -15.46 -9.93 -11.28
CA ILE A 171 -14.12 -9.82 -10.71
C ILE A 171 -14.20 -9.78 -9.18
N GLU A 172 -15.16 -9.05 -8.61
CA GLU A 172 -15.39 -9.03 -7.16
C GLU A 172 -15.68 -10.42 -6.63
N GLN A 173 -16.57 -11.18 -7.27
CA GLN A 173 -16.90 -12.56 -6.86
C GLN A 173 -15.66 -13.46 -6.89
N ALA A 174 -14.83 -13.35 -7.93
CA ALA A 174 -13.60 -14.10 -8.06
C ALA A 174 -12.59 -13.76 -6.95
N MET A 175 -12.42 -12.45 -6.63
CA MET A 175 -11.58 -12.01 -5.53
C MET A 175 -12.08 -12.50 -4.19
N ARG A 176 -13.39 -12.38 -3.90
CA ARG A 176 -13.97 -12.87 -2.65
C ARG A 176 -13.69 -14.36 -2.47
N ALA A 177 -13.95 -15.16 -3.49
CA ALA A 177 -13.66 -16.60 -3.44
C ALA A 177 -12.17 -16.92 -3.25
N HIS A 178 -11.27 -16.11 -3.84
CA HIS A 178 -9.83 -16.31 -3.72
C HIS A 178 -9.28 -15.92 -2.33
N PHE A 179 -9.80 -14.84 -1.74
CA PHE A 179 -9.31 -14.30 -0.47
C PHE A 179 -10.10 -14.80 0.76
N ASP A 180 -11.22 -15.49 0.59
CA ASP A 180 -12.14 -15.90 1.67
C ASP A 180 -11.41 -16.50 2.88
N GLN A 181 -10.62 -17.54 2.66
CA GLN A 181 -9.84 -18.18 3.72
C GLN A 181 -8.78 -17.24 4.34
N SER A 182 -8.23 -16.35 3.55
CA SER A 182 -7.16 -15.42 4.01
C SER A 182 -7.68 -14.25 4.83
N LEU A 183 -8.99 -14.00 4.79
CA LEU A 183 -9.66 -12.89 5.46
C LEU A 183 -10.51 -13.34 6.65
N SER A 184 -10.49 -14.65 6.98
CA SER A 184 -11.26 -15.22 8.09
C SER A 184 -10.72 -14.83 9.48
N GLU A 185 -9.48 -14.37 9.56
CA GLU A 185 -8.82 -14.00 10.81
C GLU A 185 -8.37 -12.54 10.80
N PRO A 186 -8.25 -11.90 11.97
CA PRO A 186 -7.68 -10.56 12.09
C PRO A 186 -6.28 -10.48 11.48
N VAL A 187 -5.96 -9.33 10.91
CA VAL A 187 -4.63 -9.06 10.31
C VAL A 187 -3.85 -8.13 11.20
N VAL A 188 -2.62 -8.51 11.54
CA VAL A 188 -1.75 -7.66 12.34
C VAL A 188 -0.77 -6.92 11.44
N VAL A 189 -0.83 -5.59 11.47
CA VAL A 189 0.18 -4.71 10.88
C VAL A 189 1.33 -4.60 11.89
N SER A 190 2.37 -5.39 11.69
CA SER A 190 3.50 -5.53 12.60
C SER A 190 4.83 -5.04 12.04
N ASN A 191 4.83 -4.56 10.80
CA ASN A 191 6.04 -4.08 10.14
C ASN A 191 5.74 -2.87 9.28
N LEU A 192 6.66 -1.92 9.23
CA LEU A 192 6.76 -0.93 8.19
C LEU A 192 7.77 -1.39 7.14
N ALA A 193 7.51 -1.10 5.87
CA ALA A 193 8.37 -1.48 4.77
C ALA A 193 8.81 -0.25 3.97
N LEU A 194 10.08 -0.19 3.61
CA LEU A 194 10.56 0.73 2.59
C LEU A 194 10.50 0.05 1.24
N PHE A 195 9.73 0.63 0.33
CA PHE A 195 9.70 0.25 -1.08
C PHE A 195 10.52 1.24 -1.88
N ILE A 196 11.29 0.74 -2.83
CA ILE A 196 12.03 1.58 -3.78
C ILE A 196 11.62 1.25 -5.21
N GLU A 197 11.61 2.27 -6.05
CA GLU A 197 11.56 2.17 -7.50
C GLU A 197 13.01 2.38 -7.99
N PRO A 198 13.73 1.30 -8.39
CA PRO A 198 15.15 1.40 -8.71
C PRO A 198 15.44 2.34 -9.88
N GLU A 199 14.55 2.35 -10.86
CA GLU A 199 14.58 3.23 -12.03
C GLU A 199 13.16 3.68 -12.34
N GLN A 200 13.00 4.86 -12.90
CA GLN A 200 11.68 5.41 -13.23
C GLN A 200 10.89 4.46 -14.13
N GLY A 201 9.71 4.03 -13.68
CA GLY A 201 8.85 3.08 -14.39
C GLY A 201 9.11 1.61 -14.05
N ALA A 202 10.21 1.28 -13.38
CA ALA A 202 10.51 -0.08 -12.94
C ALA A 202 9.51 -0.58 -11.88
N PRO A 203 9.34 -1.90 -11.70
CA PRO A 203 8.59 -2.43 -10.58
C PRO A 203 9.23 -2.04 -9.24
N PHE A 204 8.38 -1.70 -8.28
CA PHE A 204 8.84 -1.47 -6.91
C PHE A 204 9.34 -2.77 -6.27
N VAL A 205 10.36 -2.65 -5.45
CA VAL A 205 10.89 -3.75 -4.65
C VAL A 205 10.91 -3.37 -3.17
N VAL A 206 10.72 -4.35 -2.30
CA VAL A 206 10.90 -4.16 -0.86
C VAL A 206 12.39 -4.03 -0.60
N HIS A 207 12.82 -2.84 -0.18
CA HIS A 207 14.21 -2.59 0.21
C HIS A 207 14.48 -3.13 1.62
N SER A 208 13.60 -2.84 2.58
CA SER A 208 13.76 -3.26 3.97
C SER A 208 12.43 -3.36 4.70
N LEU A 209 12.42 -4.23 5.74
CA LEU A 209 11.30 -4.40 6.66
C LEU A 209 11.76 -3.98 8.07
N HIS A 210 10.91 -3.22 8.73
CA HIS A 210 11.17 -2.68 10.06
C HIS A 210 10.05 -3.12 11.01
N PRO A 211 10.33 -4.07 11.92
CA PRO A 211 9.36 -4.53 12.91
C PRO A 211 8.89 -3.37 13.79
N MET A 212 7.59 -3.31 14.04
CA MET A 212 6.96 -2.37 14.97
C MET A 212 7.05 -2.92 16.41
N GLY A 213 7.04 -2.00 17.38
CA GLY A 213 7.15 -2.31 18.79
C GLY A 213 8.60 -2.40 19.30
N ARG A 214 8.75 -2.26 20.60
CA ARG A 214 10.05 -2.40 21.24
C ARG A 214 10.55 -3.82 21.07
N VAL A 215 11.75 -3.96 20.53
CA VAL A 215 12.45 -5.24 20.51
C VAL A 215 12.65 -5.63 21.98
N SER A 216 11.78 -6.49 22.50
CA SER A 216 12.02 -7.10 23.81
C SER A 216 13.32 -7.87 23.69
N ASN A 217 14.32 -7.56 24.56
CA ASN A 217 15.53 -8.33 24.65
C ASN A 217 15.17 -9.82 24.78
N ARG A 218 15.25 -10.56 23.68
CA ARG A 218 15.22 -12.02 23.73
C ARG A 218 16.42 -12.39 24.59
N LYS A 219 16.18 -12.83 25.82
CA LYS A 219 17.18 -13.52 26.62
C LYS A 219 17.60 -14.73 25.76
N THR A 220 18.81 -14.67 25.22
CA THR A 220 19.50 -15.86 24.70
C THR A 220 19.66 -16.79 25.89
N ALA A 221 18.90 -17.88 25.86
CA ALA A 221 19.14 -19.04 26.76
C ALA A 221 20.26 -19.89 26.17
#